data_657e241a274826452799a34a34eee9ba
#
_entry.id   657e241a274826452799a34a34eee9ba
#
_cell.length_a   1.000
_cell.length_b   1.000
_cell.length_c   1.000
_cell.angle_alpha   90.00
_cell.angle_beta   90.00
_cell.angle_gamma   90.00
#
_symmetry.space_group_name_H-M   'P 1'
#
loop_
_entity.id
_entity.type
_entity.pdbx_description
1 polymer ?
#
loop_
_entity_poly.entity_id
_entity_poly.type
_entity_poly.pdbx_seq_one_letter_code
_entity_poly.pdbx_strand_id
1 'polypeptide(L)'
;LTTPDTDTLSRFDACWLAEAVRLHALDTAGPVAPQPPALSLDEASLLQITQSLGRSQGYIARTRQWHRRASLVLAGLSVLALAGGFSAGLSFFRGANPAVNVLWTLVGLLGVHSVALLLWLVAGQATGGLAGRVWFWLLQRSALDRQGEAGETDPLARALLAMLGRNGLGRWWLGTITHGLWLLALGASLLAMLAVLSLRNVNFTLETTILPAGVFAGFVEGFGWLPSLLGFAVPDPAMIQAALTGAAPGGQSEGAGRAWASWLSGGMLVYAVLPRALSFAFCYVLQRRRRAQCRPDLL
;
A
#
# COMPACT_ATOMS: atom_id res chain seq x y z
N LEU A 1 33.45 5.83 31.01
CA LEU A 1 33.40 6.49 29.70
C LEU A 1 33.07 5.41 28.67
N THR A 2 31.79 5.12 28.54
CA THR A 2 31.23 4.18 27.56
C THR A 2 31.35 4.83 26.19
N THR A 3 32.09 4.20 25.29
CA THR A 3 32.09 4.53 23.87
C THR A 3 30.66 4.49 23.35
N PRO A 4 30.16 5.53 22.68
CA PRO A 4 28.84 5.48 22.10
C PRO A 4 28.82 4.46 20.97
N ASP A 5 27.84 3.58 21.09
CA ASP A 5 27.34 2.61 20.16
C ASP A 5 27.72 2.88 18.70
N THR A 6 28.51 1.97 18.11
CA THR A 6 28.76 1.96 16.67
C THR A 6 27.44 1.60 16.00
N ASP A 7 26.62 2.61 15.75
CA ASP A 7 25.43 2.53 14.92
C ASP A 7 25.77 1.85 13.59
N THR A 8 25.54 0.57 13.51
CA THR A 8 25.70 -0.20 12.28
C THR A 8 24.60 0.25 11.32
N LEU A 9 24.96 1.11 10.37
CA LEU A 9 24.08 1.51 9.28
C LEU A 9 23.56 0.25 8.57
N SER A 10 22.28 0.22 8.24
CA SER A 10 21.77 -0.85 7.39
C SER A 10 22.52 -0.84 6.05
N ARG A 11 22.66 -2.01 5.40
CA ARG A 11 23.32 -2.10 4.09
C ARG A 11 22.73 -1.11 3.08
N PHE A 12 21.43 -0.93 3.11
CA PHE A 12 20.75 0.05 2.26
C PHE A 12 21.17 1.49 2.57
N ASP A 13 21.24 1.87 3.85
CA ASP A 13 21.64 3.21 4.26
C ASP A 13 23.10 3.49 3.93
N ALA A 14 23.96 2.47 4.05
CA ALA A 14 25.35 2.57 3.66
C ALA A 14 25.50 2.81 2.14
N CYS A 15 24.75 2.08 1.31
CA CYS A 15 24.72 2.30 -0.14
C CYS A 15 24.14 3.68 -0.49
N TRP A 16 23.09 4.11 0.20
CA TRP A 16 22.49 5.44 0.00
C TRP A 16 23.48 6.55 0.31
N LEU A 17 24.20 6.42 1.42
CA LEU A 17 25.24 7.36 1.81
C LEU A 17 26.39 7.40 0.77
N ALA A 18 26.84 6.23 0.30
CA ALA A 18 27.88 6.12 -0.73
C ALA A 18 27.49 6.86 -2.02
N GLU A 19 26.28 6.66 -2.49
CA GLU A 19 25.78 7.34 -3.68
C GLU A 19 25.62 8.85 -3.46
N ALA A 20 25.22 9.30 -2.27
CA ALA A 20 25.13 10.72 -1.95
C ALA A 20 26.52 11.39 -1.94
N VAL A 21 27.52 10.74 -1.35
CA VAL A 21 28.90 11.23 -1.34
C VAL A 21 29.46 11.29 -2.77
N ARG A 22 29.20 10.25 -3.59
CA ARG A 22 29.63 10.21 -5.00
C ARG A 22 29.02 11.37 -5.80
N LEU A 23 27.72 11.61 -5.68
CA LEU A 23 27.05 12.71 -6.37
C LEU A 23 27.58 14.07 -5.93
N HIS A 24 27.81 14.26 -4.62
CA HIS A 24 28.38 15.49 -4.12
C HIS A 24 29.81 15.73 -4.63
N ALA A 25 30.64 14.69 -4.70
CA ALA A 25 31.99 14.80 -5.25
C ALA A 25 31.98 15.17 -6.74
N LEU A 26 31.04 14.62 -7.53
CA LEU A 26 30.87 15.00 -8.94
C LEU A 26 30.43 16.46 -9.12
N ASP A 27 29.56 16.96 -8.26
CA ASP A 27 29.09 18.34 -8.31
C ASP A 27 30.22 19.34 -7.95
N THR A 28 31.12 18.95 -7.04
CA THR A 28 32.23 19.83 -6.57
C THR A 28 33.46 19.75 -7.45
N ALA A 29 33.70 18.65 -8.18
CA ALA A 29 34.93 18.45 -8.97
C ALA A 29 34.92 19.15 -10.33
N GLY A 30 33.76 19.61 -10.83
CA GLY A 30 33.62 20.21 -12.16
C GLY A 30 33.89 19.22 -13.32
N PRO A 31 33.74 19.67 -14.58
CA PRO A 31 33.80 18.79 -15.75
C PRO A 31 35.20 18.26 -16.11
N VAL A 32 36.23 18.58 -15.36
CA VAL A 32 37.65 18.25 -15.68
C VAL A 32 38.35 17.55 -14.52
N ALA A 33 37.65 16.77 -13.69
CA ALA A 33 38.34 15.94 -12.70
C ALA A 33 38.97 14.73 -13.43
N PRO A 34 40.32 14.48 -13.28
CA PRO A 34 40.92 13.24 -13.72
C PRO A 34 40.19 12.12 -12.98
N GLN A 35 39.77 11.09 -13.73
CA GLN A 35 39.22 9.87 -13.12
C GLN A 35 40.22 9.41 -12.06
N PRO A 36 39.81 9.27 -10.79
CA PRO A 36 40.70 8.71 -9.79
C PRO A 36 41.18 7.33 -10.30
N PRO A 37 42.46 6.97 -10.11
CA PRO A 37 42.92 5.66 -10.50
C PRO A 37 41.98 4.64 -9.88
N ALA A 38 41.58 3.62 -10.65
CA ALA A 38 40.77 2.52 -10.18
C ALA A 38 41.47 1.82 -9.01
N LEU A 39 41.33 2.37 -7.82
CA LEU A 39 41.71 1.72 -6.58
C LEU A 39 40.77 0.55 -6.44
N SER A 40 41.30 -0.66 -6.56
CA SER A 40 40.61 -1.91 -6.25
C SER A 40 40.40 -2.03 -4.72
N LEU A 41 39.67 -1.05 -4.16
CA LEU A 41 39.27 -1.11 -2.76
C LEU A 41 38.20 -2.18 -2.63
N ASP A 42 38.28 -2.99 -1.61
CA ASP A 42 37.20 -3.92 -1.28
C ASP A 42 35.97 -3.15 -0.81
N GLU A 43 34.77 -3.76 -0.96
CA GLU A 43 33.48 -3.14 -0.61
C GLU A 43 33.48 -2.62 0.84
N ALA A 44 34.15 -3.30 1.76
CA ALA A 44 34.23 -2.92 3.17
C ALA A 44 35.03 -1.63 3.38
N SER A 45 36.16 -1.48 2.74
CA SER A 45 37.01 -0.28 2.82
C SER A 45 36.32 0.93 2.23
N LEU A 46 35.60 0.75 1.13
CA LEU A 46 34.80 1.82 0.50
C LEU A 46 33.66 2.29 1.37
N LEU A 47 32.91 1.38 2.00
CA LEU A 47 31.86 1.72 2.95
C LEU A 47 32.42 2.44 4.18
N GLN A 48 33.59 2.06 4.66
CA GLN A 48 34.24 2.71 5.80
C GLN A 48 34.69 4.14 5.48
N ILE A 49 35.31 4.36 4.30
CA ILE A 49 35.66 5.70 3.81
C ILE A 49 34.40 6.56 3.65
N THR A 50 33.35 6.01 3.03
CA THR A 50 32.09 6.71 2.82
C THR A 50 31.42 7.10 4.14
N GLN A 51 31.48 6.24 5.16
CA GLN A 51 30.95 6.55 6.48
C GLN A 51 31.73 7.68 7.17
N SER A 52 33.06 7.71 7.04
CA SER A 52 33.88 8.77 7.62
C SER A 52 33.59 10.12 6.97
N LEU A 53 33.50 10.16 5.64
CA LEU A 53 33.12 11.35 4.87
C LEU A 53 31.68 11.77 5.17
N GLY A 54 30.75 10.83 5.24
CA GLY A 54 29.35 11.11 5.58
C GLY A 54 29.14 11.65 7.00
N ARG A 55 29.99 11.27 7.96
CA ARG A 55 30.01 11.87 9.31
C ARG A 55 30.50 13.31 9.26
N SER A 56 31.59 13.60 8.57
CA SER A 56 32.16 14.94 8.47
C SER A 56 31.20 15.93 7.80
N GLN A 57 30.41 15.48 6.82
CA GLN A 57 29.45 16.27 6.08
C GLN A 57 28.04 16.30 6.71
N GLY A 58 27.83 15.63 7.85
CA GLY A 58 26.56 15.58 8.54
C GLY A 58 25.46 14.75 7.85
N TYR A 59 25.80 13.97 6.82
CA TYR A 59 24.82 13.17 6.03
C TYR A 59 24.15 12.08 6.86
N ILE A 60 24.85 11.49 7.82
CA ILE A 60 24.29 10.46 8.71
C ILE A 60 23.13 11.03 9.54
N ALA A 61 23.30 12.23 10.10
CA ALA A 61 22.24 12.89 10.84
C ALA A 61 21.03 13.23 9.96
N ARG A 62 21.30 13.70 8.72
CA ARG A 62 20.24 13.97 7.74
C ARG A 62 19.49 12.71 7.32
N THR A 63 20.17 11.58 7.10
CA THR A 63 19.54 10.28 6.77
C THR A 63 18.57 9.86 7.89
N ARG A 64 18.97 9.97 9.17
CA ARG A 64 18.07 9.70 10.31
C ARG A 64 16.86 10.65 10.33
N GLN A 65 17.05 11.91 10.00
CA GLN A 65 15.95 12.87 9.91
C GLN A 65 14.98 12.52 8.76
N TRP A 66 15.49 12.06 7.62
CA TRP A 66 14.69 11.57 6.51
C TRP A 66 13.85 10.36 6.92
N HIS A 67 14.44 9.36 7.58
CA HIS A 67 13.71 8.19 8.09
C HIS A 67 12.61 8.60 9.07
N ARG A 68 12.90 9.50 10.01
CA ARG A 68 11.92 10.02 10.96
C ARG A 68 10.76 10.72 10.26
N ARG A 69 11.04 11.58 9.28
CA ARG A 69 9.98 12.26 8.51
C ARG A 69 9.16 11.27 7.69
N ALA A 70 9.79 10.33 7.02
CA ALA A 70 9.11 9.29 6.24
C ALA A 70 8.21 8.42 7.14
N SER A 71 8.67 8.05 8.34
CA SER A 71 7.87 7.28 9.29
C SER A 71 6.67 8.07 9.83
N LEU A 72 6.82 9.37 10.10
CA LEU A 72 5.71 10.24 10.51
C LEU A 72 4.66 10.40 9.40
N VAL A 73 5.10 10.60 8.16
CA VAL A 73 4.18 10.66 7.00
C VAL A 73 3.45 9.33 6.83
N LEU A 74 4.17 8.21 6.90
CA LEU A 74 3.56 6.89 6.79
C LEU A 74 2.57 6.61 7.94
N ALA A 75 2.90 7.01 9.17
CA ALA A 75 1.99 6.91 10.31
C ALA A 75 0.71 7.74 10.09
N GLY A 76 0.84 8.98 9.62
CA GLY A 76 -0.29 9.83 9.27
C GLY A 76 -1.17 9.21 8.18
N LEU A 77 -0.57 8.71 7.11
CA LEU A 77 -1.29 8.00 6.03
C LEU A 77 -1.97 6.72 6.55
N SER A 78 -1.35 5.99 7.48
CA SER A 78 -1.93 4.80 8.10
C SER A 78 -3.16 5.15 8.95
N VAL A 79 -3.11 6.23 9.72
CA VAL A 79 -4.26 6.73 10.48
C VAL A 79 -5.40 7.16 9.55
N LEU A 80 -5.08 7.87 8.46
CA LEU A 80 -6.08 8.25 7.45
C LEU A 80 -6.69 7.03 6.75
N ALA A 81 -5.89 6.02 6.42
CA ALA A 81 -6.38 4.78 5.83
C ALA A 81 -7.32 4.02 6.78
N LEU A 82 -6.97 3.92 8.06
CA LEU A 82 -7.81 3.31 9.09
C LEU A 82 -9.12 4.08 9.26
N ALA A 83 -9.05 5.40 9.43
CA ALA A 83 -10.24 6.25 9.61
C ALA A 83 -11.15 6.25 8.38
N GLY A 84 -10.57 6.35 7.18
CA GLY A 84 -11.29 6.31 5.92
C GLY A 84 -11.95 4.95 5.68
N GLY A 85 -11.23 3.87 5.92
CA GLY A 85 -11.76 2.50 5.82
C GLY A 85 -12.89 2.25 6.81
N PHE A 86 -12.71 2.62 8.06
CA PHE A 86 -13.75 2.50 9.10
C PHE A 86 -15.01 3.30 8.72
N SER A 87 -14.84 4.56 8.31
CA SER A 87 -15.95 5.40 7.84
C SER A 87 -16.66 4.80 6.63
N ALA A 88 -15.92 4.26 5.66
CA ALA A 88 -16.47 3.59 4.50
C ALA A 88 -17.30 2.36 4.91
N GLY A 89 -16.77 1.51 5.80
CA GLY A 89 -17.52 0.36 6.33
C GLY A 89 -18.82 0.73 7.02
N LEU A 90 -18.84 1.84 7.77
CA LEU A 90 -20.06 2.33 8.43
C LEU A 90 -21.07 2.99 7.48
N SER A 91 -20.61 3.53 6.36
CA SER A 91 -21.45 4.36 5.47
C SER A 91 -22.64 3.62 4.88
N PHE A 92 -22.52 2.30 4.68
CA PHE A 92 -23.58 1.44 4.13
C PHE A 92 -24.69 1.12 5.14
N PHE A 93 -24.47 1.37 6.43
CA PHE A 93 -25.38 1.02 7.51
C PHE A 93 -26.00 2.24 8.22
N ARG A 94 -26.11 3.36 7.50
CA ARG A 94 -26.69 4.60 8.05
C ARG A 94 -28.22 4.52 8.13
N GLY A 95 -28.79 5.08 9.19
CA GLY A 95 -30.23 5.12 9.43
C GLY A 95 -30.68 4.28 10.63
N ALA A 96 -31.94 4.48 11.06
CA ALA A 96 -32.50 3.78 12.21
C ALA A 96 -32.83 2.29 11.90
N ASN A 97 -33.33 2.02 10.68
CA ASN A 97 -33.60 0.67 10.17
C ASN A 97 -32.99 0.58 8.75
N PRO A 98 -31.70 0.32 8.61
CA PRO A 98 -31.06 0.32 7.31
C PRO A 98 -31.52 -0.89 6.50
N ALA A 99 -32.22 -0.63 5.39
CA ALA A 99 -32.31 -1.58 4.29
C ALA A 99 -31.00 -1.45 3.49
N VAL A 100 -30.17 -2.44 3.56
CA VAL A 100 -28.84 -2.43 2.92
C VAL A 100 -28.94 -3.12 1.57
N ASN A 101 -28.78 -2.34 0.51
CA ASN A 101 -28.66 -2.91 -0.83
C ASN A 101 -27.32 -3.63 -0.97
N VAL A 102 -27.38 -4.96 -1.13
CA VAL A 102 -26.22 -5.85 -1.19
C VAL A 102 -25.28 -5.50 -2.33
N LEU A 103 -25.83 -5.14 -3.51
CA LEU A 103 -25.02 -4.81 -4.69
C LEU A 103 -24.25 -3.51 -4.52
N TRP A 104 -24.92 -2.45 -4.05
CA TRP A 104 -24.25 -1.18 -3.77
C TRP A 104 -23.17 -1.31 -2.72
N THR A 105 -23.44 -2.11 -1.68
CA THR A 105 -22.45 -2.42 -0.66
C THR A 105 -21.24 -3.15 -1.26
N LEU A 106 -21.48 -4.16 -2.09
CA LEU A 106 -20.44 -4.90 -2.75
C LEU A 106 -19.59 -4.03 -3.69
N VAL A 107 -20.25 -3.23 -4.54
CA VAL A 107 -19.57 -2.30 -5.46
C VAL A 107 -18.77 -1.26 -4.68
N GLY A 108 -19.31 -0.71 -3.61
CA GLY A 108 -18.62 0.29 -2.79
C GLY A 108 -17.42 -0.29 -2.04
N LEU A 109 -17.56 -1.51 -1.50
CA LEU A 109 -16.47 -2.16 -0.75
C LEU A 109 -15.38 -2.73 -1.66
N LEU A 110 -15.76 -3.33 -2.81
CA LEU A 110 -14.82 -4.01 -3.70
C LEU A 110 -14.40 -3.19 -4.92
N GLY A 111 -15.25 -2.28 -5.42
CA GLY A 111 -15.04 -1.64 -6.71
C GLY A 111 -13.76 -0.82 -6.78
N VAL A 112 -13.62 0.18 -5.91
CA VAL A 112 -12.47 1.12 -5.95
C VAL A 112 -11.15 0.39 -5.73
N HIS A 113 -11.10 -0.51 -4.76
CA HIS A 113 -9.86 -1.25 -4.48
C HIS A 113 -9.51 -2.22 -5.61
N SER A 114 -10.51 -2.88 -6.24
CA SER A 114 -10.27 -3.80 -7.36
C SER A 114 -9.72 -3.07 -8.58
N VAL A 115 -10.31 -1.92 -8.93
CA VAL A 115 -9.79 -1.04 -9.99
C VAL A 115 -8.36 -0.61 -9.67
N ALA A 116 -8.09 -0.15 -8.45
CA ALA A 116 -6.76 0.24 -8.03
C ALA A 116 -5.75 -0.94 -8.08
N LEU A 117 -6.19 -2.16 -7.78
CA LEU A 117 -5.35 -3.36 -7.88
C LEU A 117 -5.04 -3.70 -9.34
N LEU A 118 -6.05 -3.69 -10.22
CA LEU A 118 -5.89 -3.93 -11.63
C LEU A 118 -4.96 -2.89 -12.29
N LEU A 119 -5.17 -1.62 -11.99
CA LEU A 119 -4.29 -0.55 -12.46
C LEU A 119 -2.85 -0.75 -12.00
N TRP A 120 -2.65 -1.19 -10.76
CA TRP A 120 -1.30 -1.49 -10.26
C TRP A 120 -0.68 -2.70 -10.98
N LEU A 121 -1.44 -3.75 -11.22
CA LEU A 121 -0.98 -4.94 -11.96
C LEU A 121 -0.58 -4.57 -13.39
N VAL A 122 -1.39 -3.78 -14.09
CA VAL A 122 -1.10 -3.31 -15.45
C VAL A 122 0.07 -2.34 -15.48
N ALA A 123 0.07 -1.31 -14.62
CA ALA A 123 1.14 -0.33 -14.54
C ALA A 123 2.46 -0.94 -14.03
N GLY A 124 2.38 -1.96 -13.20
CA GLY A 124 3.52 -2.69 -12.69
C GLY A 124 4.26 -3.50 -13.77
N GLN A 125 3.60 -3.87 -14.87
CA GLN A 125 4.21 -4.55 -16.02
C GLN A 125 5.00 -3.57 -16.92
N ALA A 126 4.56 -2.32 -17.01
CA ALA A 126 5.26 -1.28 -17.76
C ALA A 126 6.46 -0.77 -16.94
N THR A 127 7.66 -1.21 -17.31
CA THR A 127 8.93 -0.66 -16.79
C THR A 127 9.00 0.83 -17.16
N GLY A 128 8.60 1.71 -16.24
CA GLY A 128 8.49 3.14 -16.47
C GLY A 128 7.06 3.70 -16.45
N GLY A 129 6.08 2.93 -15.95
CA GLY A 129 4.67 3.30 -15.95
C GLY A 129 4.37 4.69 -15.37
N LEU A 130 3.32 5.32 -15.89
CA LEU A 130 2.84 6.68 -15.52
C LEU A 130 2.79 6.90 -14.00
N ALA A 131 2.34 5.90 -13.22
CA ALA A 131 2.29 6.00 -11.76
C ALA A 131 3.69 6.16 -11.13
N GLY A 132 4.69 5.43 -11.62
CA GLY A 132 6.09 5.58 -11.17
C GLY A 132 6.66 6.95 -11.57
N ARG A 133 6.34 7.44 -12.79
CA ARG A 133 6.76 8.76 -13.27
C ARG A 133 6.09 9.90 -12.51
N VAL A 134 4.79 9.80 -12.25
CA VAL A 134 4.04 10.79 -11.47
C VAL A 134 4.53 10.82 -10.03
N TRP A 135 4.76 9.66 -9.42
CA TRP A 135 5.32 9.57 -8.06
C TRP A 135 6.74 10.12 -8.00
N PHE A 136 7.57 9.79 -8.97
CA PHE A 136 8.92 10.31 -9.10
C PHE A 136 8.90 11.83 -9.31
N TRP A 137 7.99 12.33 -10.14
CA TRP A 137 7.79 13.75 -10.34
C TRP A 137 7.31 14.48 -9.08
N LEU A 138 6.37 13.88 -8.32
CA LEU A 138 5.91 14.41 -7.02
C LEU A 138 7.04 14.45 -5.99
N LEU A 139 7.84 13.39 -5.92
CA LEU A 139 9.02 13.35 -5.04
C LEU A 139 10.07 14.37 -5.46
N GLN A 140 10.35 14.51 -6.74
CA GLN A 140 11.25 15.54 -7.26
C GLN A 140 10.72 16.94 -6.92
N ARG A 141 9.44 17.19 -7.15
CA ARG A 141 8.84 18.50 -6.87
C ARG A 141 8.86 18.83 -5.37
N SER A 142 8.57 17.87 -4.50
CA SER A 142 8.67 18.05 -3.05
C SER A 142 10.11 18.19 -2.54
N ALA A 143 11.08 17.64 -3.25
CA ALA A 143 12.51 17.79 -2.95
C ALA A 143 13.08 19.11 -3.50
N LEU A 144 12.56 19.57 -4.64
CA LEU A 144 12.97 20.82 -5.30
C LEU A 144 12.40 22.08 -4.62
N ASP A 145 11.21 21.99 -4.00
CA ASP A 145 10.53 23.12 -3.36
C ASP A 145 11.19 23.53 -2.00
N ARG A 146 12.23 22.79 -1.57
CA ARG A 146 13.07 23.12 -0.42
C ARG A 146 14.46 23.60 -0.86
N GLN A 147 14.48 24.52 -1.81
CA GLN A 147 15.68 25.26 -2.15
C GLN A 147 16.10 26.08 -0.92
N GLY A 148 17.07 25.57 -0.16
CA GLY A 148 17.93 26.42 0.62
C GLY A 148 18.64 27.39 -0.32
N GLU A 149 19.09 28.53 0.19
CA GLU A 149 19.60 29.73 -0.52
C GLU A 149 20.61 29.53 -1.68
N ALA A 150 20.88 28.31 -2.14
CA ALA A 150 21.89 27.99 -3.16
C ALA A 150 21.39 27.20 -4.38
N GLY A 151 20.09 26.94 -4.56
CA GLY A 151 19.63 26.25 -5.79
C GLY A 151 20.08 24.79 -5.97
N GLU A 152 20.85 24.22 -5.04
CA GLU A 152 21.38 22.87 -5.11
C GLU A 152 20.38 21.86 -4.52
N THR A 153 20.01 20.89 -5.35
CA THR A 153 19.20 19.76 -4.92
C THR A 153 19.96 18.91 -3.90
N ASP A 154 19.38 18.64 -2.73
CA ASP A 154 19.99 17.82 -1.67
C ASP A 154 20.59 16.51 -2.26
N PRO A 155 21.91 16.29 -2.16
CA PRO A 155 22.56 15.07 -2.70
C PRO A 155 21.95 13.77 -2.16
N LEU A 156 21.43 13.77 -0.93
CA LEU A 156 20.73 12.62 -0.36
C LEU A 156 19.43 12.29 -1.09
N ALA A 157 18.64 13.31 -1.44
CA ALA A 157 17.41 13.11 -2.20
C ALA A 157 17.69 12.56 -3.60
N ARG A 158 18.70 13.12 -4.29
CA ARG A 158 19.14 12.67 -5.61
C ARG A 158 19.64 11.22 -5.57
N ALA A 159 20.46 10.88 -4.58
CA ALA A 159 21.00 9.54 -4.37
C ALA A 159 19.88 8.52 -4.14
N LEU A 160 18.89 8.86 -3.28
CA LEU A 160 17.74 7.98 -3.04
C LEU A 160 16.95 7.72 -4.32
N LEU A 161 16.68 8.76 -5.10
CA LEU A 161 15.95 8.64 -6.35
C LEU A 161 16.70 7.80 -7.39
N ALA A 162 18.03 7.99 -7.50
CA ALA A 162 18.87 7.21 -8.38
C ALA A 162 18.86 5.72 -8.00
N MET A 163 19.01 5.42 -6.72
CA MET A 163 18.98 4.04 -6.21
C MET A 163 17.62 3.36 -6.40
N LEU A 164 16.51 4.09 -6.14
CA LEU A 164 15.17 3.57 -6.34
C LEU A 164 14.88 3.29 -7.83
N GLY A 165 15.44 4.11 -8.73
CA GLY A 165 15.29 3.96 -10.17
C GLY A 165 16.10 2.79 -10.75
N ARG A 166 17.40 2.73 -10.47
CA ARG A 166 18.33 1.76 -11.08
C ARG A 166 17.97 0.29 -10.81
N ASN A 167 17.63 -0.04 -9.59
CA ASN A 167 17.43 -1.43 -9.17
C ASN A 167 15.95 -1.86 -9.22
N GLY A 168 15.05 -1.03 -9.73
CA GLY A 168 13.61 -1.30 -9.69
C GLY A 168 13.07 -1.44 -8.26
N LEU A 169 13.83 -1.02 -7.25
CA LEU A 169 13.48 -1.09 -5.84
C LEU A 169 12.27 -0.20 -5.54
N GLY A 170 12.20 0.97 -6.18
CA GLY A 170 11.14 1.95 -5.96
C GLY A 170 9.75 1.39 -6.23
N ARG A 171 9.60 0.57 -7.28
CA ARG A 171 8.33 -0.11 -7.60
C ARG A 171 7.86 -1.02 -6.46
N TRP A 172 8.75 -1.84 -5.92
CA TRP A 172 8.40 -2.78 -4.86
C TRP A 172 8.20 -2.09 -3.52
N TRP A 173 8.98 -1.05 -3.26
CA TRP A 173 8.82 -0.21 -2.08
C TRP A 173 7.48 0.53 -2.09
N LEU A 174 7.13 1.15 -3.21
CA LEU A 174 5.84 1.82 -3.40
C LEU A 174 4.68 0.81 -3.32
N GLY A 175 4.84 -0.37 -3.95
CA GLY A 175 3.85 -1.45 -3.87
C GLY A 175 3.60 -1.89 -2.42
N THR A 176 4.65 -2.07 -1.62
CA THR A 176 4.53 -2.42 -0.19
C THR A 176 3.75 -1.37 0.58
N ILE A 177 4.04 -0.09 0.40
CA ILE A 177 3.31 1.00 1.07
C ILE A 177 1.85 1.02 0.61
N THR A 178 1.62 1.01 -0.69
CA THR A 178 0.25 1.13 -1.26
C THR A 178 -0.62 -0.04 -0.83
N HIS A 179 -0.14 -1.28 -0.96
CA HIS A 179 -0.92 -2.45 -0.54
C HIS A 179 -1.07 -2.52 0.99
N GLY A 180 -0.08 -2.07 1.76
CA GLY A 180 -0.19 -1.94 3.21
C GLY A 180 -1.28 -0.97 3.65
N LEU A 181 -1.34 0.22 3.04
CA LEU A 181 -2.39 1.20 3.31
C LEU A 181 -3.78 0.68 2.91
N TRP A 182 -3.89 -0.03 1.77
CA TRP A 182 -5.15 -0.67 1.39
C TRP A 182 -5.56 -1.76 2.37
N LEU A 183 -4.63 -2.56 2.89
CA LEU A 183 -4.93 -3.58 3.92
C LEU A 183 -5.45 -2.94 5.19
N LEU A 184 -4.87 -1.83 5.64
CA LEU A 184 -5.36 -1.10 6.79
C LEU A 184 -6.79 -0.56 6.56
N ALA A 185 -7.05 0.03 5.40
CA ALA A 185 -8.37 0.55 5.05
C ALA A 185 -9.41 -0.57 4.94
N LEU A 186 -9.12 -1.64 4.21
CA LEU A 186 -10.03 -2.78 4.03
C LEU A 186 -10.26 -3.54 5.34
N GLY A 187 -9.22 -3.72 6.15
CA GLY A 187 -9.33 -4.34 7.47
C GLY A 187 -10.20 -3.52 8.41
N ALA A 188 -10.00 -2.19 8.45
CA ALA A 188 -10.85 -1.29 9.24
C ALA A 188 -12.30 -1.26 8.74
N SER A 189 -12.52 -1.29 7.42
CA SER A 189 -13.85 -1.37 6.83
C SER A 189 -14.56 -2.68 7.16
N LEU A 190 -13.86 -3.82 7.08
CA LEU A 190 -14.39 -5.12 7.46
C LEU A 190 -14.74 -5.16 8.95
N LEU A 191 -13.87 -4.65 9.82
CA LEU A 191 -14.14 -4.60 11.26
C LEU A 191 -15.34 -3.70 11.58
N ALA A 192 -15.46 -2.55 10.93
CA ALA A 192 -16.61 -1.66 11.08
C ALA A 192 -17.91 -2.33 10.63
N MET A 193 -17.88 -3.01 9.49
CA MET A 193 -19.02 -3.80 9.00
C MET A 193 -19.42 -4.89 9.97
N LEU A 194 -18.46 -5.70 10.43
CA LEU A 194 -18.71 -6.78 11.40
C LEU A 194 -19.25 -6.23 12.72
N ALA A 195 -18.75 -5.11 13.21
CA ALA A 195 -19.25 -4.46 14.42
C ALA A 195 -20.73 -4.06 14.27
N VAL A 196 -21.11 -3.45 13.15
CA VAL A 196 -22.52 -3.10 12.92
C VAL A 196 -23.39 -4.34 12.80
N LEU A 197 -22.96 -5.35 12.03
CA LEU A 197 -23.71 -6.59 11.84
C LEU A 197 -23.85 -7.41 13.14
N SER A 198 -22.95 -7.22 14.09
CA SER A 198 -23.01 -7.87 15.42
C SER A 198 -23.94 -7.13 16.39
N LEU A 199 -24.10 -5.81 16.24
CA LEU A 199 -24.82 -4.97 17.20
C LEU A 199 -26.22 -4.57 16.73
N ARG A 200 -26.55 -4.78 15.45
CA ARG A 200 -27.82 -4.32 14.86
C ARG A 200 -28.40 -5.39 13.94
N ASN A 201 -29.72 -5.51 13.97
CA ASN A 201 -30.44 -6.22 12.93
C ASN A 201 -30.46 -5.39 11.66
N VAL A 202 -29.94 -5.95 10.56
CA VAL A 202 -29.84 -5.31 9.26
C VAL A 202 -30.68 -6.10 8.25
N ASN A 203 -31.58 -5.41 7.54
CA ASN A 203 -32.32 -6.00 6.44
C ASN A 203 -31.56 -5.85 5.16
N PHE A 204 -31.39 -6.95 4.43
CA PHE A 204 -30.71 -6.95 3.15
C PHE A 204 -31.73 -6.90 2.00
N THR A 205 -31.49 -5.99 1.04
CA THR A 205 -32.31 -5.84 -0.15
C THR A 205 -31.49 -6.00 -1.41
N LEU A 206 -32.12 -6.48 -2.46
CA LEU A 206 -31.58 -6.57 -3.81
C LEU A 206 -32.48 -5.74 -4.73
N GLU A 207 -32.24 -4.42 -4.77
CA GLU A 207 -33.00 -3.52 -5.64
C GLU A 207 -32.31 -3.37 -6.98
N THR A 208 -33.02 -3.71 -8.05
CA THR A 208 -32.56 -3.53 -9.42
C THR A 208 -33.75 -3.28 -10.33
N THR A 209 -33.51 -2.40 -11.30
CA THR A 209 -34.54 -2.08 -12.32
C THR A 209 -34.36 -2.89 -13.59
N ILE A 210 -33.16 -3.46 -13.82
CA ILE A 210 -32.76 -3.98 -15.14
C ILE A 210 -32.52 -5.49 -15.13
N LEU A 211 -32.04 -6.05 -14.01
CA LEU A 211 -31.57 -7.45 -13.98
C LEU A 211 -32.67 -8.43 -13.54
N PRO A 212 -32.91 -9.51 -14.30
CA PRO A 212 -33.86 -10.55 -13.91
C PRO A 212 -33.41 -11.31 -12.64
N ALA A 213 -34.39 -11.78 -11.85
CA ALA A 213 -34.13 -12.51 -10.61
C ALA A 213 -33.17 -13.71 -10.74
N GLY A 214 -33.27 -14.45 -11.85
CA GLY A 214 -32.39 -15.60 -12.12
C GLY A 214 -30.92 -15.25 -12.32
N VAL A 215 -30.63 -14.06 -12.86
CA VAL A 215 -29.25 -13.57 -13.00
C VAL A 215 -28.65 -13.27 -11.62
N PHE A 216 -29.44 -12.79 -10.68
CA PHE A 216 -29.00 -12.55 -9.32
C PHE A 216 -28.67 -13.84 -8.57
N ALA A 217 -29.54 -14.83 -8.68
CA ALA A 217 -29.28 -16.13 -8.04
C ALA A 217 -27.93 -16.70 -8.51
N GLY A 218 -27.71 -16.75 -9.83
CA GLY A 218 -26.44 -17.19 -10.38
C GLY A 218 -25.24 -16.34 -9.95
N PHE A 219 -25.41 -15.02 -9.82
CA PHE A 219 -24.35 -14.15 -9.31
C PHE A 219 -24.04 -14.42 -7.83
N VAL A 220 -25.06 -14.53 -6.96
CA VAL A 220 -24.88 -14.78 -5.52
C VAL A 220 -24.20 -16.15 -5.29
N GLU A 221 -24.62 -17.17 -6.00
CA GLU A 221 -24.02 -18.51 -5.96
C GLU A 221 -22.57 -18.50 -6.47
N GLY A 222 -22.34 -17.94 -7.66
CA GLY A 222 -21.01 -17.89 -8.29
C GLY A 222 -20.00 -17.06 -7.48
N PHE A 223 -20.41 -15.89 -7.00
CA PHE A 223 -19.58 -15.06 -6.12
C PHE A 223 -19.35 -15.71 -4.74
N GLY A 224 -20.36 -16.38 -4.20
CA GLY A 224 -20.29 -17.08 -2.93
C GLY A 224 -19.50 -18.38 -2.96
N TRP A 225 -19.23 -18.94 -4.15
CA TRP A 225 -18.57 -20.25 -4.29
C TRP A 225 -17.18 -20.29 -3.61
N LEU A 226 -16.31 -19.33 -3.88
CA LEU A 226 -14.98 -19.33 -3.29
C LEU A 226 -14.98 -19.04 -1.77
N PRO A 227 -15.75 -18.06 -1.25
CA PRO A 227 -15.96 -17.90 0.17
C PRO A 227 -16.53 -19.13 0.87
N SER A 228 -17.44 -19.88 0.23
CA SER A 228 -18.03 -21.08 0.85
C SER A 228 -17.01 -22.18 1.13
N LEU A 229 -15.93 -22.26 0.35
CA LEU A 229 -14.82 -23.19 0.63
C LEU A 229 -14.10 -22.89 1.96
N LEU A 230 -14.23 -21.65 2.45
CA LEU A 230 -13.71 -21.19 3.74
C LEU A 230 -14.75 -21.24 4.86
N GLY A 231 -15.93 -21.82 4.59
CA GLY A 231 -17.01 -21.96 5.59
C GLY A 231 -17.97 -20.78 5.67
N PHE A 232 -17.92 -19.81 4.74
CA PHE A 232 -18.91 -18.73 4.70
C PHE A 232 -20.23 -19.23 4.10
N ALA A 233 -21.34 -18.88 4.75
CA ALA A 233 -22.67 -19.26 4.27
C ALA A 233 -23.02 -18.47 2.98
N VAL A 234 -23.69 -19.14 2.05
CA VAL A 234 -24.28 -18.54 0.85
C VAL A 234 -25.79 -18.49 1.03
N PRO A 235 -26.46 -17.35 0.78
CA PRO A 235 -27.92 -17.28 0.82
C PRO A 235 -28.56 -18.27 -0.15
N ASP A 236 -29.59 -18.94 0.30
CA ASP A 236 -30.38 -19.86 -0.52
C ASP A 236 -31.33 -19.13 -1.49
N PRO A 237 -31.92 -19.82 -2.48
CA PRO A 237 -32.82 -19.18 -3.44
C PRO A 237 -34.05 -18.50 -2.81
N ALA A 238 -34.58 -19.00 -1.70
CA ALA A 238 -35.69 -18.41 -1.01
C ALA A 238 -35.30 -17.08 -0.30
N MET A 239 -34.10 -17.05 0.30
CA MET A 239 -33.51 -15.84 0.88
C MET A 239 -33.21 -14.76 -0.18
N ILE A 240 -32.74 -15.17 -1.36
CA ILE A 240 -32.50 -14.29 -2.50
C ILE A 240 -33.83 -13.69 -2.99
N GLN A 241 -34.87 -14.51 -3.14
CA GLN A 241 -36.17 -14.07 -3.58
C GLN A 241 -36.80 -13.09 -2.58
N ALA A 242 -36.68 -13.37 -1.27
CA ALA A 242 -37.16 -12.46 -0.23
C ALA A 242 -36.44 -11.10 -0.27
N ALA A 243 -35.14 -11.07 -0.54
CA ALA A 243 -34.38 -9.83 -0.68
C ALA A 243 -34.78 -9.03 -1.94
N LEU A 244 -35.16 -9.70 -3.04
CA LEU A 244 -35.64 -9.07 -4.29
C LEU A 244 -37.05 -8.48 -4.16
N THR A 245 -37.92 -9.12 -3.39
CA THR A 245 -39.31 -8.66 -3.23
C THR A 245 -39.46 -7.58 -2.19
N GLY A 246 -38.39 -7.20 -1.49
CA GLY A 246 -38.43 -6.19 -0.44
C GLY A 246 -39.34 -6.63 0.72
N ALA A 247 -39.35 -7.92 1.07
CA ALA A 247 -40.17 -8.43 2.16
C ALA A 247 -40.05 -7.52 3.39
N ALA A 248 -41.21 -7.11 3.91
CA ALA A 248 -41.39 -6.03 4.88
C ALA A 248 -40.35 -6.08 6.05
N PRO A 249 -39.98 -4.90 6.61
CA PRO A 249 -39.15 -4.84 7.81
C PRO A 249 -39.74 -5.73 8.91
N GLY A 250 -39.07 -6.81 9.28
CA GLY A 250 -39.52 -7.83 10.20
C GLY A 250 -39.86 -9.19 9.58
N GLY A 251 -39.82 -9.32 8.23
CA GLY A 251 -40.14 -10.57 7.52
C GLY A 251 -38.96 -11.45 7.12
N GLN A 252 -37.73 -10.97 7.24
CA GLN A 252 -36.58 -11.83 7.01
C GLN A 252 -36.31 -12.69 8.27
N SER A 253 -36.20 -14.00 8.07
CA SER A 253 -35.79 -14.90 9.16
C SER A 253 -34.41 -14.53 9.69
N GLU A 254 -34.15 -14.73 10.99
CA GLU A 254 -32.81 -14.53 11.55
C GLU A 254 -31.69 -15.27 10.77
N GLY A 255 -32.02 -16.41 10.18
CA GLY A 255 -31.13 -17.18 9.33
C GLY A 255 -30.73 -16.46 8.04
N ALA A 256 -31.66 -15.72 7.41
CA ALA A 256 -31.38 -14.97 6.18
C ALA A 256 -30.40 -13.81 6.45
N GLY A 257 -30.60 -13.04 7.51
CA GLY A 257 -29.69 -11.96 7.90
C GLY A 257 -28.26 -12.47 8.14
N ARG A 258 -28.12 -13.60 8.82
CA ARG A 258 -26.80 -14.24 9.06
C ARG A 258 -26.16 -14.74 7.76
N ALA A 259 -26.92 -15.33 6.85
CA ALA A 259 -26.42 -15.80 5.56
C ALA A 259 -25.88 -14.65 4.72
N TRP A 260 -26.62 -13.54 4.60
CA TRP A 260 -26.19 -12.35 3.89
C TRP A 260 -24.97 -11.68 4.53
N ALA A 261 -24.93 -11.56 5.86
CA ALA A 261 -23.79 -11.03 6.59
C ALA A 261 -22.53 -11.89 6.38
N SER A 262 -22.69 -13.21 6.42
CA SER A 262 -21.60 -14.17 6.15
C SER A 262 -21.10 -14.05 4.71
N TRP A 263 -22.01 -14.00 3.74
CA TRP A 263 -21.69 -13.88 2.33
C TRP A 263 -20.92 -12.57 2.01
N LEU A 264 -21.37 -11.43 2.52
CA LEU A 264 -20.68 -10.14 2.36
C LEU A 264 -19.29 -10.15 3.02
N SER A 265 -19.20 -10.67 4.25
CA SER A 265 -17.93 -10.74 4.97
C SER A 265 -16.94 -11.67 4.29
N GLY A 266 -17.40 -12.82 3.83
CA GLY A 266 -16.62 -13.78 3.06
C GLY A 266 -16.15 -13.19 1.73
N GLY A 267 -17.04 -12.52 1.00
CA GLY A 267 -16.70 -11.84 -0.24
C GLY A 267 -15.65 -10.75 -0.04
N MET A 268 -15.80 -9.92 0.99
CA MET A 268 -14.82 -8.89 1.31
C MET A 268 -13.45 -9.49 1.71
N LEU A 269 -13.44 -10.55 2.50
CA LEU A 269 -12.21 -11.23 2.89
C LEU A 269 -11.49 -11.84 1.69
N VAL A 270 -12.22 -12.59 0.85
CA VAL A 270 -11.65 -13.37 -0.25
C VAL A 270 -11.29 -12.52 -1.45
N TYR A 271 -12.13 -11.55 -1.82
CA TYR A 271 -11.92 -10.77 -3.05
C TYR A 271 -11.28 -9.39 -2.82
N ALA A 272 -11.23 -8.90 -1.56
CA ALA A 272 -10.59 -7.64 -1.24
C ALA A 272 -9.33 -7.82 -0.40
N VAL A 273 -9.47 -8.36 0.80
CA VAL A 273 -8.37 -8.45 1.78
C VAL A 273 -7.29 -9.41 1.31
N LEU A 274 -7.66 -10.63 0.90
CA LEU A 274 -6.71 -11.67 0.52
C LEU A 274 -5.83 -11.28 -0.68
N PRO A 275 -6.35 -10.77 -1.81
CA PRO A 275 -5.51 -10.33 -2.94
C PRO A 275 -4.55 -9.20 -2.56
N ARG A 276 -4.98 -8.29 -1.68
CA ARG A 276 -4.11 -7.22 -1.17
C ARG A 276 -3.03 -7.74 -0.24
N ALA A 277 -3.36 -8.71 0.63
CA ALA A 277 -2.39 -9.35 1.51
C ALA A 277 -1.31 -10.11 0.70
N LEU A 278 -1.71 -10.85 -0.32
CA LEU A 278 -0.79 -11.53 -1.22
C LEU A 278 0.10 -10.53 -1.98
N SER A 279 -0.48 -9.46 -2.52
CA SER A 279 0.26 -8.41 -3.22
C SER A 279 1.24 -7.69 -2.28
N PHE A 280 0.82 -7.40 -1.04
CA PHE A 280 1.69 -6.84 -0.01
C PHE A 280 2.86 -7.75 0.31
N ALA A 281 2.59 -9.03 0.60
CA ALA A 281 3.61 -10.02 0.92
C ALA A 281 4.61 -10.19 -0.24
N PHE A 282 4.11 -10.25 -1.46
CA PHE A 282 4.93 -10.35 -2.66
C PHE A 282 5.86 -9.13 -2.84
N CYS A 283 5.30 -7.92 -2.75
CA CYS A 283 6.09 -6.68 -2.83
C CYS A 283 7.10 -6.59 -1.70
N TYR A 284 6.71 -6.93 -0.48
CA TYR A 284 7.58 -6.90 0.70
C TYR A 284 8.78 -7.85 0.57
N VAL A 285 8.54 -9.10 0.12
CA VAL A 285 9.60 -10.09 -0.09
C VAL A 285 10.58 -9.61 -1.17
N LEU A 286 10.07 -9.12 -2.31
CA LEU A 286 10.91 -8.61 -3.39
C LEU A 286 11.68 -7.36 -2.98
N GLN A 287 11.05 -6.42 -2.28
CA GLN A 287 11.70 -5.26 -1.71
C GLN A 287 12.86 -5.67 -0.78
N ARG A 288 12.60 -6.62 0.13
CA ARG A 288 13.61 -7.09 1.08
C ARG A 288 14.80 -7.76 0.38
N ARG A 289 14.53 -8.61 -0.62
CA ARG A 289 15.58 -9.25 -1.44
C ARG A 289 16.40 -8.20 -2.19
N ARG A 290 15.77 -7.22 -2.84
CA ARG A 290 16.46 -6.16 -3.58
C ARG A 290 17.28 -5.25 -2.68
N ARG A 291 16.80 -4.93 -1.48
CA ARG A 291 17.57 -4.18 -0.49
C ARG A 291 18.84 -4.93 -0.06
N ALA A 292 18.75 -6.24 0.13
CA ALA A 292 19.91 -7.07 0.51
C ALA A 292 20.95 -7.18 -0.62
N GLN A 293 20.52 -7.03 -1.88
CA GLN A 293 21.39 -7.08 -3.06
C GLN A 293 21.94 -5.70 -3.47
N CYS A 294 21.61 -4.65 -2.73
CA CYS A 294 22.10 -3.31 -3.03
C CYS A 294 23.62 -3.28 -2.92
N ARG A 295 24.27 -2.82 -4.00
CA ARG A 295 25.71 -2.57 -4.05
C ARG A 295 25.94 -1.10 -4.31
N PRO A 296 26.91 -0.46 -3.67
CA PRO A 296 27.32 0.87 -4.06
C PRO A 296 27.93 0.78 -5.48
N ASP A 297 27.37 1.56 -6.41
CA ASP A 297 28.01 1.73 -7.72
C ASP A 297 29.24 2.62 -7.56
N LEU A 298 30.41 2.03 -7.73
CA LEU A 298 31.71 2.62 -7.49
C LEU A 298 32.40 3.05 -8.79
N LEU A 299 31.65 3.19 -9.87
CA LEU A 299 32.13 3.66 -11.18
C LEU A 299 31.53 5.00 -11.55
#